data_75a3f98668b9d656f56647c53c0d9005
#
_entry.id   75a3f98668b9d656f56647c53c0d9005
#
_cell.length_a   1.000
_cell.length_b   1.000
_cell.length_c   1.000
_cell.angle_alpha   90.00
_cell.angle_beta   90.00
_cell.angle_gamma   90.00
#
_symmetry.space_group_name_H-M   'P 1'
#
loop_
_entity.id
_entity.type
_entity.pdbx_description
1 polymer ?
#
loop_
_entity_poly.entity_id
_entity_poly.type
_entity_poly.pdbx_seq_one_letter_code
_entity_poly.pdbx_strand_id
1 'polypeptide(L)'
;QLYWGEPIPIVHCPKCGMVGVPYDELPLRLPDVENFEPGEGGESPLAKIDSFVNCTCPKCGGQAKRETDTMPQWAGSSWYFIRYVDPHNDNALADPEAMKYWLPVDWYNGGMEHVTRHLIYSRFWYRFLYDIGVVPTPEPYAKRSAQGMILGANGVKMSKSLGNVVDPNDVVDKFG
;
A
#
# COMPACT_ATOMS: atom_id res chain seq x y z
N GLN A 1 -3.52 -7.16 10.59
CA GLN A 1 -3.23 -7.11 9.16
C GLN A 1 -4.46 -7.35 8.30
N LEU A 2 -5.42 -8.13 8.77
CA LEU A 2 -6.69 -8.36 8.08
C LEU A 2 -7.67 -7.17 8.12
N TYR A 3 -7.33 -6.12 8.86
CA TYR A 3 -8.10 -4.88 8.91
C TYR A 3 -7.29 -3.68 8.42
N TRP A 4 -6.03 -3.54 8.89
CA TRP A 4 -5.15 -2.43 8.53
C TRP A 4 -4.53 -2.62 7.15
N GLY A 5 -5.22 -2.12 6.13
CA GLY A 5 -4.79 -2.15 4.75
C GLY A 5 -5.87 -1.57 3.84
N GLU A 6 -5.58 -1.45 2.57
CA GLU A 6 -6.54 -0.97 1.59
C GLU A 6 -7.64 -2.03 1.38
N PRO A 7 -8.93 -1.67 1.45
CA PRO A 7 -10.02 -2.59 1.13
C PRO A 7 -9.90 -3.10 -0.31
N ILE A 8 -10.18 -4.37 -0.50
CA ILE A 8 -10.18 -4.97 -1.84
C ILE A 8 -11.55 -4.72 -2.48
N PRO A 9 -11.63 -3.97 -3.59
CA PRO A 9 -12.90 -3.55 -4.19
C PRO A 9 -13.54 -4.67 -5.01
N ILE A 10 -13.83 -5.81 -4.36
CA ILE A 10 -14.46 -6.98 -4.97
C ILE A 10 -15.70 -7.39 -4.19
N VAL A 11 -16.70 -7.85 -4.93
CA VAL A 11 -17.93 -8.41 -4.45
C VAL A 11 -18.03 -9.87 -4.89
N HIS A 12 -18.31 -10.78 -3.97
CA HIS A 12 -18.53 -12.19 -4.21
C HIS A 12 -20.03 -12.47 -4.41
N CYS A 13 -20.43 -12.72 -5.62
CA CYS A 13 -21.81 -13.02 -5.98
C CYS A 13 -22.00 -14.53 -6.23
N PRO A 14 -22.99 -15.20 -5.63
CA PRO A 14 -23.25 -16.62 -5.89
C PRO A 14 -23.53 -16.95 -7.36
N LYS A 15 -24.10 -16.00 -8.10
CA LYS A 15 -24.45 -16.17 -9.51
C LYS A 15 -23.36 -15.71 -10.49
N CYS A 16 -22.67 -14.60 -10.17
CA CYS A 16 -21.74 -13.93 -11.09
C CYS A 16 -20.27 -14.18 -10.79
N GLY A 17 -19.95 -14.81 -9.66
CA GLY A 17 -18.58 -14.96 -9.17
C GLY A 17 -18.03 -13.66 -8.59
N MET A 18 -16.74 -13.40 -8.76
CA MET A 18 -16.09 -12.16 -8.34
C MET A 18 -16.44 -11.03 -9.31
N VAL A 19 -16.93 -9.92 -8.76
CA VAL A 19 -17.33 -8.72 -9.50
C VAL A 19 -16.66 -7.51 -8.86
N GLY A 20 -16.05 -6.63 -9.69
CA GLY A 20 -15.47 -5.38 -9.20
C GLY A 20 -16.53 -4.42 -8.69
N VAL A 21 -16.20 -3.67 -7.65
CA VAL A 21 -17.01 -2.54 -7.18
C VAL A 21 -17.04 -1.46 -8.27
N PRO A 22 -18.19 -0.85 -8.60
CA PRO A 22 -18.30 0.20 -9.60
C PRO A 22 -17.44 1.43 -9.23
N TYR A 23 -17.01 2.18 -10.26
CA TYR A 23 -16.17 3.37 -10.06
C TYR A 23 -16.83 4.47 -9.22
N ASP A 24 -18.13 4.62 -9.33
CA ASP A 24 -18.90 5.61 -8.57
C ASP A 24 -19.10 5.26 -7.09
N GLU A 25 -18.80 4.01 -6.70
CA GLU A 25 -18.72 3.57 -5.30
C GLU A 25 -17.29 3.65 -4.71
N LEU A 26 -16.30 4.06 -5.49
CA LEU A 26 -14.92 4.22 -5.02
C LEU A 26 -14.66 5.65 -4.50
N PRO A 27 -13.79 5.84 -3.51
CA PRO A 27 -13.00 4.82 -2.80
C PRO A 27 -13.86 4.01 -1.82
N LEU A 28 -13.67 2.69 -1.84
CA LEU A 28 -14.24 1.82 -0.81
C LEU A 28 -13.56 2.13 0.53
N ARG A 29 -14.33 2.56 1.52
CA ARG A 29 -13.81 2.94 2.84
C ARG A 29 -14.07 1.84 3.86
N LEU A 30 -13.11 1.65 4.76
CA LEU A 30 -13.31 0.80 5.93
C LEU A 30 -14.34 1.45 6.87
N PRO A 31 -15.24 0.67 7.48
CA PRO A 31 -16.17 1.18 8.47
C PRO A 31 -15.43 1.56 9.76
N ASP A 32 -15.94 2.54 10.49
CA ASP A 32 -15.47 2.82 11.84
C ASP A 32 -15.87 1.68 12.77
N VAL A 33 -14.90 1.11 13.47
CA VAL A 33 -15.10 0.00 14.39
C VAL A 33 -14.40 0.25 15.73
N GLU A 34 -15.05 -0.12 16.82
CA GLU A 34 -14.47 -0.03 18.16
C GLU A 34 -13.52 -1.21 18.45
N ASN A 35 -13.78 -2.37 17.84
CA ASN A 35 -12.97 -3.57 18.00
C ASN A 35 -12.60 -4.16 16.63
N PHE A 36 -11.31 -4.36 16.41
CA PHE A 36 -10.72 -4.94 15.19
C PHE A 36 -9.94 -6.23 15.49
N GLU A 37 -10.29 -6.94 16.56
CA GLU A 37 -9.75 -8.26 16.82
C GLU A 37 -10.28 -9.30 15.82
N PRO A 38 -9.40 -10.20 15.34
CA PRO A 38 -9.83 -11.30 14.47
C PRO A 38 -10.94 -12.15 15.10
N GLY A 39 -11.69 -12.86 14.27
CA GLY A 39 -12.63 -13.87 14.73
C GLY A 39 -11.94 -15.05 15.40
N GLU A 40 -12.70 -15.90 16.10
CA GLU A 40 -12.19 -17.10 16.77
C GLU A 40 -11.50 -18.08 15.79
N GLY A 41 -11.94 -18.10 14.52
CA GLY A 41 -11.34 -18.85 13.43
C GLY A 41 -10.24 -18.09 12.66
N GLY A 42 -9.86 -16.88 13.10
CA GLY A 42 -8.90 -16.01 12.41
C GLY A 42 -9.52 -15.21 11.25
N GLU A 43 -10.86 -15.14 11.20
CA GLU A 43 -11.54 -14.35 10.18
C GLU A 43 -11.29 -12.85 10.38
N SER A 44 -11.31 -12.12 9.26
CA SER A 44 -11.19 -10.66 9.27
C SER A 44 -12.24 -10.02 10.20
N PRO A 45 -11.87 -9.00 10.98
CA PRO A 45 -12.84 -8.20 11.74
C PRO A 45 -13.98 -7.66 10.88
N LEU A 46 -13.73 -7.34 9.61
CA LEU A 46 -14.72 -6.89 8.65
C LEU A 46 -15.82 -7.92 8.38
N ALA A 47 -15.50 -9.21 8.47
CA ALA A 47 -16.46 -10.29 8.25
C ALA A 47 -17.62 -10.31 9.28
N LYS A 48 -17.41 -9.66 10.43
CA LYS A 48 -18.42 -9.55 11.51
C LYS A 48 -19.32 -8.32 11.35
N ILE A 49 -19.07 -7.47 10.36
CA ILE A 49 -19.81 -6.21 10.16
C ILE A 49 -20.82 -6.40 9.03
N ASP A 50 -22.02 -6.79 9.38
CA ASP A 50 -23.09 -7.08 8.42
C ASP A 50 -23.35 -5.92 7.43
N SER A 51 -23.29 -4.68 7.90
CA SER A 51 -23.48 -3.49 7.07
C SER A 51 -22.35 -3.28 6.03
N PHE A 52 -21.17 -3.81 6.29
CA PHE A 52 -20.07 -3.79 5.33
C PHE A 52 -20.11 -5.01 4.40
N VAL A 53 -20.32 -6.20 4.97
CA VAL A 53 -20.23 -7.47 4.23
C VAL A 53 -21.38 -7.63 3.24
N ASN A 54 -22.62 -7.40 3.69
CA ASN A 54 -23.80 -7.67 2.87
C ASN A 54 -24.02 -6.52 1.88
N CYS A 55 -24.07 -6.86 0.61
CA CYS A 55 -24.24 -5.89 -0.47
C CYS A 55 -25.04 -6.46 -1.63
N THR A 56 -25.34 -5.62 -2.59
CA THR A 56 -25.99 -6.00 -3.85
C THR A 56 -24.91 -6.21 -4.92
N CYS A 57 -25.05 -7.28 -5.69
CA CYS A 57 -24.15 -7.52 -6.82
C CYS A 57 -24.31 -6.44 -7.89
N PRO A 58 -23.24 -5.73 -8.27
CA PRO A 58 -23.32 -4.67 -9.29
C PRO A 58 -23.75 -5.20 -10.69
N LYS A 59 -23.51 -6.49 -10.94
CA LYS A 59 -23.78 -7.09 -12.26
C LYS A 59 -25.21 -7.63 -12.40
N CYS A 60 -25.78 -8.23 -11.37
CA CYS A 60 -27.08 -8.91 -11.49
C CYS A 60 -28.15 -8.44 -10.50
N GLY A 61 -27.83 -7.51 -9.59
CA GLY A 61 -28.76 -6.99 -8.59
C GLY A 61 -29.12 -7.98 -7.47
N GLY A 62 -28.56 -9.18 -7.44
CA GLY A 62 -28.79 -10.18 -6.42
C GLY A 62 -27.98 -9.95 -5.15
N GLN A 63 -28.32 -10.66 -4.08
CA GLN A 63 -27.55 -10.64 -2.83
C GLN A 63 -26.12 -11.11 -3.06
N ALA A 64 -25.16 -10.43 -2.47
CA ALA A 64 -23.75 -10.70 -2.58
C ALA A 64 -23.02 -10.29 -1.29
N LYS A 65 -21.73 -10.62 -1.21
CA LYS A 65 -20.89 -10.27 -0.06
C LYS A 65 -19.64 -9.52 -0.54
N ARG A 66 -19.26 -8.45 0.15
CA ARG A 66 -17.99 -7.78 -0.07
C ARG A 66 -16.83 -8.66 0.37
N GLU A 67 -15.67 -8.47 -0.28
CA GLU A 67 -14.40 -9.00 0.23
C GLU A 67 -14.11 -8.40 1.60
N THR A 68 -13.69 -9.23 2.54
CA THR A 68 -13.44 -8.84 3.92
C THR A 68 -11.97 -8.81 4.30
N ASP A 69 -11.10 -9.33 3.43
CA ASP A 69 -9.67 -9.13 3.57
C ASP A 69 -9.26 -7.76 3.03
N THR A 70 -8.20 -7.21 3.59
CA THR A 70 -7.55 -6.01 3.07
C THR A 70 -6.21 -6.37 2.43
N MET A 71 -5.74 -5.52 1.52
CA MET A 71 -4.39 -5.66 0.98
C MET A 71 -3.35 -5.42 2.09
N PRO A 72 -2.21 -6.14 2.08
CA PRO A 72 -1.15 -5.89 3.04
C PRO A 72 -0.59 -4.48 2.86
N GLN A 73 -0.06 -3.90 3.94
CA GLN A 73 0.51 -2.53 3.94
C GLN A 73 1.55 -2.27 2.83
N TRP A 74 2.19 -3.31 2.30
CA TRP A 74 3.10 -3.21 1.16
C TRP A 74 2.40 -2.81 -0.15
N ALA A 75 1.09 -3.01 -0.27
CA ALA A 75 0.34 -2.56 -1.43
C ALA A 75 0.29 -1.03 -1.48
N GLY A 76 -0.09 -0.36 -0.39
CA GLY A 76 -0.09 1.09 -0.30
C GLY A 76 1.30 1.69 -0.47
N SER A 77 2.32 1.11 0.17
CA SER A 77 3.70 1.58 0.03
C SER A 77 4.30 1.34 -1.36
N SER A 78 3.64 0.57 -2.21
CA SER A 78 4.14 0.23 -3.55
C SER A 78 4.14 1.37 -4.54
N TRP A 79 3.36 2.41 -4.33
CA TRP A 79 3.14 3.46 -5.31
C TRP A 79 3.28 4.88 -4.75
N TYR A 80 3.68 5.06 -3.48
CA TYR A 80 3.76 6.37 -2.84
C TYR A 80 4.63 7.38 -3.62
N PHE A 81 5.73 6.92 -4.22
CA PHE A 81 6.64 7.76 -4.99
C PHE A 81 6.01 8.30 -6.28
N ILE A 82 5.02 7.60 -6.84
CA ILE A 82 4.22 8.10 -7.96
C ILE A 82 3.32 9.24 -7.46
N ARG A 83 2.65 9.04 -6.32
CA ARG A 83 1.76 10.05 -5.73
C ARG A 83 2.50 11.31 -5.30
N TYR A 84 3.76 11.21 -4.93
CA TYR A 84 4.61 12.38 -4.61
C TYR A 84 4.82 13.32 -5.80
N VAL A 85 4.71 12.82 -7.02
CA VAL A 85 4.80 13.64 -8.23
C VAL A 85 3.67 14.67 -8.31
N ASP A 86 2.46 14.28 -7.83
CA ASP A 86 1.27 15.12 -7.89
C ASP A 86 0.31 14.78 -6.72
N PRO A 87 0.64 15.25 -5.50
CA PRO A 87 -0.02 14.78 -4.27
C PRO A 87 -1.46 15.27 -4.09
N HIS A 88 -1.86 16.31 -4.80
CA HIS A 88 -3.19 16.93 -4.68
C HIS A 88 -4.13 16.62 -5.85
N ASN A 89 -3.80 15.67 -6.68
CA ASN A 89 -4.62 15.29 -7.82
C ASN A 89 -5.79 14.40 -7.39
N ASP A 90 -7.00 14.91 -7.46
CA ASP A 90 -8.21 14.16 -7.12
C ASP A 90 -8.79 13.37 -8.30
N ASN A 91 -8.25 13.54 -9.51
CA ASN A 91 -8.81 12.96 -10.73
C ASN A 91 -8.00 11.77 -11.27
N ALA A 92 -6.72 11.69 -10.91
CA ALA A 92 -5.82 10.67 -11.42
C ALA A 92 -4.78 10.27 -10.35
N LEU A 93 -4.07 9.19 -10.61
CA LEU A 93 -2.94 8.73 -9.78
C LEU A 93 -1.87 9.82 -9.63
N ALA A 94 -1.53 10.46 -10.73
CA ALA A 94 -0.75 11.70 -10.86
C ALA A 94 -0.93 12.25 -12.27
N ASP A 95 -0.57 13.50 -12.51
CA ASP A 95 -0.58 14.10 -13.84
C ASP A 95 0.36 13.34 -14.80
N PRO A 96 -0.11 12.93 -16.01
CA PRO A 96 0.68 12.15 -16.95
C PRO A 96 1.97 12.86 -17.44
N GLU A 97 1.96 14.17 -17.64
CA GLU A 97 3.11 14.93 -18.09
C GLU A 97 4.14 15.08 -16.95
N ALA A 98 3.66 15.28 -15.73
CA ALA A 98 4.51 15.27 -14.55
C ALA A 98 5.16 13.88 -14.34
N MET A 99 4.41 12.79 -14.53
CA MET A 99 4.97 11.44 -14.47
C MET A 99 6.04 11.18 -15.53
N LYS A 100 5.86 11.67 -16.78
CA LYS A 100 6.87 11.55 -17.84
C LYS A 100 8.16 12.28 -17.50
N TYR A 101 8.06 13.39 -16.76
CA TYR A 101 9.24 14.16 -16.35
C TYR A 101 9.97 13.54 -15.15
N TRP A 102 9.24 13.07 -14.13
CA TRP A 102 9.80 12.63 -12.87
C TRP A 102 10.10 11.14 -12.78
N LEU A 103 9.55 10.32 -13.68
CA LEU A 103 9.74 8.87 -13.67
C LEU A 103 10.54 8.38 -14.89
N PRO A 104 11.35 7.33 -14.73
CA PRO A 104 11.58 6.57 -13.49
C PRO A 104 12.34 7.40 -12.45
N VAL A 105 12.23 7.03 -11.18
CA VAL A 105 13.02 7.66 -10.11
C VAL A 105 14.51 7.47 -10.40
N ASP A 106 15.28 8.55 -10.46
CA ASP A 106 16.69 8.53 -10.88
C ASP A 106 17.56 7.69 -9.96
N TRP A 107 17.37 7.85 -8.64
CA TRP A 107 18.13 7.12 -7.64
C TRP A 107 17.28 6.77 -6.44
N TYR A 108 17.05 5.47 -6.24
CA TYR A 108 16.27 4.93 -5.13
C TYR A 108 17.19 4.30 -4.09
N ASN A 109 17.29 4.94 -2.94
CA ASN A 109 18.18 4.53 -1.86
C ASN A 109 17.39 3.95 -0.69
N GLY A 110 17.80 2.79 -0.19
CA GLY A 110 17.08 2.12 0.90
C GLY A 110 17.78 0.86 1.40
N GLY A 111 17.28 0.32 2.52
CA GLY A 111 17.84 -0.86 3.17
C GLY A 111 17.70 -2.14 2.35
N MET A 112 18.62 -3.08 2.59
CA MET A 112 18.62 -4.39 1.90
C MET A 112 17.40 -5.24 2.25
N GLU A 113 16.80 -5.06 3.41
CA GLU A 113 15.62 -5.78 3.88
C GLU A 113 14.39 -5.57 2.98
N HIS A 114 14.38 -4.48 2.21
CA HIS A 114 13.28 -4.17 1.30
C HIS A 114 13.37 -4.89 -0.05
N VAL A 115 14.47 -5.58 -0.34
CA VAL A 115 14.64 -6.34 -1.60
C VAL A 115 13.53 -7.38 -1.78
N THR A 116 13.20 -8.10 -0.70
CA THR A 116 12.17 -9.15 -0.69
C THR A 116 10.80 -8.65 -0.20
N ARG A 117 10.62 -7.35 -0.02
CA ARG A 117 9.40 -6.73 0.51
C ARG A 117 8.96 -5.59 -0.41
N HIS A 118 9.14 -4.35 0.01
CA HIS A 118 8.73 -3.15 -0.72
C HIS A 118 9.17 -3.16 -2.20
N LEU A 119 10.41 -3.55 -2.51
CA LEU A 119 10.91 -3.49 -3.89
C LEU A 119 10.23 -4.51 -4.82
N ILE A 120 9.88 -5.70 -4.33
CA ILE A 120 9.08 -6.66 -5.12
C ILE A 120 7.69 -6.09 -5.39
N TYR A 121 6.99 -5.64 -4.35
CA TYR A 121 5.65 -5.10 -4.49
C TYR A 121 5.61 -3.85 -5.38
N SER A 122 6.51 -2.90 -5.18
CA SER A 122 6.53 -1.67 -5.97
C SER A 122 6.85 -1.92 -7.44
N ARG A 123 7.78 -2.82 -7.74
CA ARG A 123 8.11 -3.19 -9.13
C ARG A 123 6.96 -3.96 -9.79
N PHE A 124 6.29 -4.85 -9.06
CA PHE A 124 5.12 -5.55 -9.56
C PHE A 124 3.96 -4.59 -9.87
N TRP A 125 3.62 -3.70 -8.93
CA TRP A 125 2.60 -2.65 -9.14
C TRP A 125 2.94 -1.75 -10.31
N TYR A 126 4.17 -1.26 -10.36
CA TYR A 126 4.61 -0.36 -11.41
C TYR A 126 4.57 -1.02 -12.78
N ARG A 127 4.96 -2.30 -12.86
CA ARG A 127 4.88 -3.07 -14.10
C ARG A 127 3.44 -3.24 -14.56
N PHE A 128 2.54 -3.57 -13.66
CA PHE A 128 1.10 -3.63 -13.97
C PHE A 128 0.59 -2.28 -14.47
N LEU A 129 0.92 -1.19 -13.81
CA LEU A 129 0.53 0.16 -14.24
C LEU A 129 1.10 0.53 -15.62
N TYR A 130 2.30 0.06 -15.93
CA TYR A 130 2.90 0.22 -17.26
C TYR A 130 2.15 -0.59 -18.31
N ASP A 131 1.81 -1.84 -18.03
CA ASP A 131 1.09 -2.72 -18.97
C ASP A 131 -0.31 -2.19 -19.33
N ILE A 132 -0.95 -1.45 -18.41
CA ILE A 132 -2.22 -0.77 -18.67
C ILE A 132 -2.08 0.69 -19.11
N GLY A 133 -0.85 1.16 -19.35
CA GLY A 133 -0.57 2.49 -19.92
C GLY A 133 -0.69 3.67 -18.96
N VAL A 134 -0.64 3.45 -17.65
CA VAL A 134 -0.78 4.50 -16.63
C VAL A 134 0.56 5.20 -16.34
N VAL A 135 1.68 4.47 -16.33
CA VAL A 135 3.01 5.02 -16.08
C VAL A 135 3.89 4.94 -17.34
N PRO A 136 4.89 5.85 -17.49
CA PRO A 136 5.60 6.01 -18.76
C PRO A 136 6.71 4.99 -19.03
N THR A 137 7.18 4.27 -18.03
CA THR A 137 8.35 3.38 -18.13
C THR A 137 8.06 2.00 -17.55
N PRO A 138 8.74 0.93 -17.98
CA PRO A 138 8.51 -0.42 -17.46
C PRO A 138 9.12 -0.68 -16.08
N GLU A 139 10.07 0.16 -15.63
CA GLU A 139 10.72 0.01 -14.33
C GLU A 139 10.62 1.33 -13.55
N PRO A 140 10.37 1.25 -12.23
CA PRO A 140 10.15 2.44 -11.41
C PRO A 140 11.42 3.21 -11.06
N TYR A 141 12.57 2.54 -11.06
CA TYR A 141 13.84 3.07 -10.60
C TYR A 141 14.94 2.91 -11.66
N ALA A 142 15.62 4.00 -12.01
CA ALA A 142 16.79 3.96 -12.91
C ALA A 142 18.01 3.39 -12.18
N LYS A 143 18.18 3.74 -10.91
CA LYS A 143 19.28 3.26 -10.06
C LYS A 143 18.77 2.96 -8.67
N ARG A 144 19.20 1.82 -8.14
CA ARG A 144 18.95 1.45 -6.74
C ARG A 144 20.27 1.20 -6.02
N SER A 145 20.42 1.74 -4.81
CA SER A 145 21.52 1.42 -3.92
C SER A 145 21.06 1.09 -2.51
N ALA A 146 21.84 0.26 -1.83
CA ALA A 146 21.66 -0.03 -0.41
C ALA A 146 22.78 0.63 0.38
N GLN A 147 22.40 1.44 1.37
CA GLN A 147 23.35 2.12 2.25
C GLN A 147 23.99 1.22 3.30
N GLY A 148 23.52 -0.01 3.45
CA GLY A 148 23.94 -0.92 4.53
C GLY A 148 23.15 -0.69 5.82
N MET A 149 23.62 -1.32 6.90
CA MET A 149 23.02 -1.22 8.23
C MET A 149 23.70 -0.12 9.03
N ILE A 150 22.91 0.73 9.66
CA ILE A 150 23.43 1.70 10.65
C ILE A 150 23.60 0.96 11.98
N LEU A 151 24.82 1.03 12.53
CA LEU A 151 25.20 0.37 13.75
C LEU A 151 25.27 1.37 14.90
N GLY A 152 24.89 0.95 16.10
CA GLY A 152 25.14 1.69 17.33
C GLY A 152 26.63 1.64 17.72
N ALA A 153 26.99 2.36 18.79
CA ALA A 153 28.37 2.49 19.27
C ALA A 153 29.07 1.15 19.58
N ASN A 154 28.30 0.10 19.83
CA ASN A 154 28.79 -1.25 20.12
C ASN A 154 28.89 -2.15 18.87
N GLY A 155 28.73 -1.59 17.67
CA GLY A 155 28.73 -2.35 16.41
C GLY A 155 27.50 -3.23 16.19
N VAL A 156 26.47 -3.10 17.01
CA VAL A 156 25.20 -3.81 16.85
C VAL A 156 24.20 -2.94 16.10
N LYS A 157 23.36 -3.55 15.25
CA LYS A 157 22.31 -2.83 14.52
C LYS A 157 21.47 -1.97 15.46
N MET A 158 21.26 -0.71 15.11
CA MET A 158 20.35 0.17 15.84
C MET A 158 18.92 -0.37 15.81
N SER A 159 18.29 -0.45 16.96
CA SER A 159 16.92 -0.93 17.12
C SER A 159 16.26 -0.25 18.32
N LYS A 160 14.99 0.15 18.14
CA LYS A 160 14.19 0.71 19.25
C LYS A 160 14.10 -0.25 20.45
N SER A 161 13.98 -1.55 20.18
CA SER A 161 13.91 -2.58 21.21
C SER A 161 15.20 -2.76 22.01
N LEU A 162 16.34 -2.40 21.43
CA LEU A 162 17.65 -2.46 22.10
C LEU A 162 18.04 -1.14 22.77
N GLY A 163 17.26 -0.07 22.57
CA GLY A 163 17.55 1.24 23.15
C GLY A 163 18.87 1.87 22.70
N ASN A 164 19.47 1.40 21.61
CA ASN A 164 20.77 1.86 21.07
C ASN A 164 20.62 2.80 19.86
N VAL A 165 19.46 3.42 19.72
CA VAL A 165 19.17 4.38 18.64
C VAL A 165 19.76 5.75 19.03
N VAL A 166 20.40 6.42 18.07
CA VAL A 166 20.76 7.84 18.19
C VAL A 166 19.61 8.68 17.65
N ASP A 167 19.09 9.59 18.48
CA ASP A 167 18.03 10.51 18.05
C ASP A 167 18.66 11.57 17.12
N PRO A 168 18.11 11.79 15.93
CA PRO A 168 18.56 12.86 15.04
C PRO A 168 18.52 14.26 15.69
N ASN A 169 17.57 14.51 16.60
CA ASN A 169 17.48 15.78 17.32
C ASN A 169 18.71 16.01 18.22
N ASP A 170 19.21 14.97 18.88
CA ASP A 170 20.44 15.07 19.70
C ASP A 170 21.63 15.50 18.84
N VAL A 171 21.65 15.06 17.57
CA VAL A 171 22.72 15.43 16.63
C VAL A 171 22.56 16.89 16.17
N VAL A 172 21.33 17.29 15.86
CA VAL A 172 21.02 18.69 15.49
C VAL A 172 21.33 19.64 16.63
N ASP A 173 20.92 19.33 17.86
CA ASP A 173 21.14 20.16 19.04
C ASP A 173 22.65 20.33 19.35
N LYS A 174 23.44 19.30 19.02
CA LYS A 174 24.89 19.33 19.31
C LYS A 174 25.72 19.96 18.20
N PHE A 175 25.32 19.85 16.94
CA PHE A 175 26.15 20.22 15.79
C PHE A 175 25.49 21.24 14.86
N GLY A 176 24.23 21.60 15.06
CA GLY A 176 23.45 22.53 14.22
C GLY A 176 22.72 21.86 13.08
#